data_65c1cb7e99fbf0186246488d47b11457
#
_entry.id   65c1cb7e99fbf0186246488d47b11457
#
_cell.length_a   1.000
_cell.length_b   1.000
_cell.length_c   1.000
_cell.angle_alpha   90.00
_cell.angle_beta   90.00
_cell.angle_gamma   90.00
#
_symmetry.space_group_name_H-M   'P 1'
#
loop_
_entity.id
_entity.type
_entity.pdbx_description
1 polymer ?
#
loop_
_entity_poly.entity_id
_entity_poly.type
_entity_poly.pdbx_seq_one_letter_code
_entity_poly.pdbx_strand_id
1 'polypeptide(L)' 'MYILQEIQTTGNQTTLVPATSYADLNQAESAFHTALSFAAVSAVTVHTVMLYDEHGNIVRREYYEHPAAQEVS' A
#
# COMPACT_ATOMS: atom_id res chain seq x y z
N MET A 1 18.16 -0.73 4.44
CA MET A 1 17.04 -1.68 4.27
C MET A 1 15.76 -0.90 4.08
N TYR A 2 14.96 -1.28 3.12
CA TYR A 2 13.71 -0.60 2.81
C TYR A 2 12.57 -1.57 3.00
N ILE A 3 11.47 -1.08 3.54
CA ILE A 3 10.35 -1.92 3.92
C ILE A 3 9.11 -1.46 3.17
N LEU A 4 8.48 -2.38 2.46
CA LEU A 4 7.25 -2.13 1.73
C LEU A 4 6.09 -2.74 2.50
N GLN A 5 5.09 -1.94 2.78
CA GLN A 5 3.93 -2.40 3.51
C GLN A 5 2.65 -1.85 2.89
N GLU A 6 1.62 -2.68 2.85
CA GLU A 6 0.30 -2.28 2.37
C GLU A 6 -0.69 -2.34 3.52
N ILE A 7 -1.59 -1.37 3.54
CA ILE A 7 -2.65 -1.29 4.52
C ILE A 7 -3.96 -1.25 3.75
N GLN A 8 -4.85 -2.19 4.07
CA GLN A 8 -6.12 -2.30 3.37
C GLN A 8 -7.25 -2.09 4.35
N THR A 9 -8.12 -1.13 4.05
CA THR A 9 -9.28 -0.86 4.88
C THR A 9 -10.54 -1.15 4.08
N THR A 10 -11.41 -1.97 4.62
CA THR A 10 -12.69 -2.31 4.01
C THR A 10 -13.76 -2.10 5.06
N GLY A 11 -14.64 -1.12 4.83
CA GLY A 11 -15.65 -0.79 5.83
C GLY A 11 -15.00 -0.35 7.12
N ASN A 12 -15.24 -1.09 8.19
CA ASN A 12 -14.71 -0.76 9.51
C ASN A 12 -13.47 -1.56 9.87
N GLN A 13 -12.92 -2.33 8.93
CA GLN A 13 -11.80 -3.20 9.24
C GLN A 13 -10.57 -2.78 8.48
N THR A 14 -9.46 -2.70 9.20
CA THR A 14 -8.15 -2.39 8.62
C THR A 14 -7.25 -3.62 8.77
N THR A 15 -6.66 -4.04 7.67
CA THR A 15 -5.75 -5.18 7.63
C THR A 15 -4.38 -4.70 7.21
N LEU A 16 -3.35 -5.14 7.94
CA LEU A 16 -1.98 -4.88 7.58
C LEU A 16 -1.46 -6.08 6.81
N VAL A 17 -1.08 -5.86 5.56
CA VAL A 17 -0.47 -6.90 4.76
C VAL A 17 0.97 -7.09 5.24
N PRO A 18 1.46 -8.33 5.37
CA PRO A 18 2.83 -8.54 5.84
C PRO A 18 3.84 -7.76 5.01
N ALA A 19 4.76 -7.10 5.71
CA ALA A 19 5.75 -6.26 5.07
C ALA A 19 6.84 -7.10 4.41
N THR A 20 7.43 -6.56 3.33
CA THR A 20 8.55 -7.16 2.64
C THR A 20 9.72 -6.19 2.69
N SER A 21 10.92 -6.69 2.93
CA SER A 21 12.11 -5.85 3.01
C SER A 21 12.97 -6.02 1.76
N TYR A 22 13.64 -4.93 1.39
CA TYR A 22 14.53 -4.89 0.24
C TYR A 22 15.81 -4.19 0.63
N ALA A 23 16.95 -4.71 0.18
CA ALA A 23 18.23 -4.08 0.44
C ALA A 23 18.52 -2.94 -0.53
N ASP A 24 17.96 -3.02 -1.73
CA ASP A 24 18.22 -2.07 -2.81
C ASP A 24 17.01 -1.15 -2.99
N LEU A 25 17.27 0.16 -3.03
CA LEU A 25 16.20 1.13 -3.18
C LEU A 25 15.46 0.96 -4.52
N ASN A 26 16.19 0.67 -5.59
CA ASN A 26 15.54 0.51 -6.89
C ASN A 26 14.59 -0.68 -6.91
N GLN A 27 14.97 -1.77 -6.26
CA GLN A 27 14.07 -2.93 -6.13
C GLN A 27 12.86 -2.59 -5.28
N ALA A 28 13.09 -1.86 -4.19
CA ALA A 28 12.01 -1.45 -3.32
C ALA A 28 11.03 -0.53 -4.06
N GLU A 29 11.53 0.40 -4.85
CA GLU A 29 10.66 1.30 -5.60
C GLU A 29 9.91 0.57 -6.70
N SER A 30 10.53 -0.40 -7.34
CA SER A 30 9.84 -1.21 -8.33
C SER A 30 8.68 -1.97 -7.70
N ALA A 31 8.92 -2.55 -6.53
CA ALA A 31 7.87 -3.25 -5.79
C ALA A 31 6.78 -2.28 -5.35
N PHE A 32 7.15 -1.07 -4.95
CA PHE A 32 6.19 -0.05 -4.56
C PHE A 32 5.25 0.29 -5.72
N HIS A 33 5.80 0.52 -6.92
CA HIS A 33 4.98 0.85 -8.08
C HIS A 33 4.09 -0.32 -8.49
N THR A 34 4.58 -1.55 -8.37
CA THR A 34 3.78 -2.73 -8.66
C THR A 34 2.61 -2.84 -7.68
N ALA A 35 2.88 -2.66 -6.39
CA ALA A 35 1.83 -2.70 -5.38
C ALA A 35 0.82 -1.57 -5.61
N LEU A 36 1.31 -0.40 -5.98
CA LEU A 36 0.45 0.74 -6.23
C LEU A 36 -0.47 0.51 -7.42
N SER A 37 0.04 -0.14 -8.47
CA SER A 37 -0.80 -0.42 -9.63
C SER A 37 -1.93 -1.37 -9.27
N PHE A 38 -1.70 -2.34 -8.38
CA PHE A 38 -2.77 -3.20 -7.89
C PHE A 38 -3.73 -2.43 -7.00
N ALA A 39 -3.20 -1.51 -6.19
CA ALA A 39 -4.06 -0.70 -5.32
C ALA A 39 -5.04 0.15 -6.13
N ALA A 40 -4.61 0.62 -7.27
CA ALA A 40 -5.45 1.48 -8.12
C ALA A 40 -6.70 0.76 -8.61
N VAL A 41 -6.64 -0.57 -8.76
CA VAL A 41 -7.77 -1.36 -9.25
C VAL A 41 -8.32 -2.28 -8.15
N SER A 42 -7.91 -2.07 -6.93
CA SER A 42 -8.34 -2.89 -5.81
C SER A 42 -9.80 -2.63 -5.45
N ALA A 43 -10.47 -3.64 -4.92
CA ALA A 43 -11.85 -3.51 -4.48
C ALA A 43 -11.97 -3.04 -3.04
N VAL A 44 -10.85 -2.90 -2.31
CA VAL A 44 -10.93 -2.42 -0.92
C VAL A 44 -11.18 -0.91 -0.91
N THR A 45 -11.82 -0.44 0.16
CA THR A 45 -12.24 0.95 0.24
C THR A 45 -11.05 1.90 0.26
N VAL A 46 -10.05 1.62 1.08
CA VAL A 46 -8.81 2.38 1.12
C VAL A 46 -7.65 1.42 1.05
N HIS A 47 -6.77 1.64 0.10
CA HIS A 47 -5.60 0.79 -0.09
C HIS A 47 -4.37 1.69 -0.09
N THR A 48 -3.58 1.60 0.97
CA THR A 48 -2.40 2.41 1.17
C THR A 48 -1.15 1.58 0.94
N VAL A 49 -0.19 2.15 0.22
CA VAL A 49 1.10 1.51 -0.01
C VAL A 49 2.17 2.44 0.56
N MET A 50 3.01 1.90 1.42
CA MET A 50 4.06 2.66 2.09
C MET A 50 5.41 2.03 1.85
N LEU A 51 6.41 2.87 1.60
CA LEU A 51 7.80 2.45 1.52
C LEU A 51 8.58 3.28 2.52
N TYR A 52 9.22 2.63 3.48
CA TYR A 52 9.99 3.32 4.51
C TYR A 52 11.28 2.57 4.77
N ASP A 53 12.21 3.23 5.47
CA ASP A 53 13.48 2.61 5.77
C ASP A 53 13.44 1.93 7.14
N GLU A 54 14.56 1.32 7.52
CA GLU A 54 14.62 0.56 8.77
C GLU A 54 14.52 1.45 10.01
N HIS A 55 14.66 2.76 9.85
CA HIS A 55 14.52 3.71 10.94
C HIS A 55 13.11 4.31 10.99
N GLY A 56 12.23 3.88 10.09
CA GLY A 56 10.87 4.38 10.04
C GLY A 56 10.69 5.64 9.22
N ASN A 57 11.72 6.10 8.52
CA ASN A 57 11.60 7.28 7.67
C ASN A 57 10.87 6.92 6.39
N ILE A 58 9.79 7.65 6.09
CA ILE A 58 8.98 7.36 4.92
C ILE A 58 9.69 7.85 3.67
N VAL A 59 9.92 6.95 2.73
CA VAL A 59 10.49 7.26 1.43
C VAL A 59 9.39 7.63 0.45
N ARG A 60 8.32 6.83 0.42
CA ARG A 60 7.17 7.08 -0.44
C ARG A 60 5.91 6.59 0.25
N ARG A 61 4.79 7.25 -0.03
CA ARG A 61 3.50 6.83 0.48
C ARG A 61 2.44 7.29 -0.49
N GLU A 62 1.58 6.35 -0.91
CA GLU A 62 0.45 6.65 -1.77
C GLU A 62 -0.73 5.80 -1.33
N TYR A 63 -1.93 6.26 -1.66
CA TYR A 63 -3.10 5.47 -1.38
C TYR A 63 -4.18 5.78 -2.42
N TYR A 64 -5.11 4.83 -2.53
CA TYR A 64 -6.30 5.01 -3.34
C TYR A 64 -7.52 4.79 -2.46
N GLU A 65 -8.50 5.67 -2.60
CA GLU A 65 -9.80 5.48 -1.97
C GLU A 65 -10.79 5.15 -3.06
N HIS A 66 -11.51 4.04 -2.85
CA HIS A 66 -12.53 3.62 -3.79
C HIS A 66 -13.88 3.80 -3.12
N PRO A 67 -14.86 4.37 -3.80
CA PRO A 67 -16.19 4.52 -3.21
C PRO A 67 -16.73 3.17 -2.80
N ALA A 68 -17.47 3.15 -1.70
CA ALA A 68 -18.15 1.93 -1.31
C ALA A 68 -19.07 1.49 -2.44
N ALA A 69 -19.04 0.23 -2.68
CA ALA A 69 -19.74 -0.27 -3.82
C ALA A 69 -21.22 -0.02 -3.74
N GLN A 70 -21.63 0.56 -3.20
CA GLN A 70 -22.85 0.90 -3.17
C GLN A 70 -23.42 1.66 -3.79
N GLU A 71 -22.98 2.00 -3.86
CA GLU A 71 -23.58 2.65 -4.17
C GLU A 71 -24.27 2.53 -5.06
N VAL A 72 -24.35 2.21 -5.21
CA VAL A 72 -25.07 2.03 -5.94
C VAL A 72 -26.07 1.97 -5.81
N SER A 73 -26.23 2.24 -5.73
CA SER A 73 -27.30 2.01 -5.63
C SER A 73 -28.00 2.21 -6.10
#